data_2ca7cc35a669e3579ffaa1ced044dd39
#
_entry.id   2ca7cc35a669e3579ffaa1ced044dd39
#
_cell.length_a   1.000
_cell.length_b   1.000
_cell.length_c   1.000
_cell.angle_alpha   90.00
_cell.angle_beta   90.00
_cell.angle_gamma   90.00
#
_symmetry.space_group_name_H-M   'P 1'
#
loop_
_entity.id
_entity.type
_entity.pdbx_description
1 polymer ?
#
loop_
_entity_poly.entity_id
_entity_poly.type
_entity_poly.pdbx_seq_one_letter_code
_entity_poly.pdbx_strand_id
1 'polypeptide(L)'
;MNKQIYFLIRRAFYSLQNENDEVNSAWKNVQSRCKGYSKPSLKFRIFKYAAVFMLALSLGSYLWYFQQSDTSDTDHTDIRSVPPKAKLILATGEHFYLENMEQNISIKDLGVKISKDSVSNALYYNIDSLGEENLPTEYNQLIIPKGGEFSLKLADGSTVWLNSESTLKFPVQFTAACREVYLEGEAFFDIKKNEHSPFIVHTGDKKVTVLGTRFNVSAYPEDPSWQVTLVQGKVAVQIADHEEKILQPSEQYSLNNNTGEIEIKTVETELYTSWLDGKFYFK
;
A
#
# COMPACT_ATOMS: atom_id res chain seq x y z
N MET A 1 16.67 -53.56 32.63
CA MET A 1 15.26 -53.65 33.04
C MET A 1 15.02 -52.55 34.09
N ASN A 2 14.06 -51.69 33.82
CA ASN A 2 13.88 -50.42 34.53
C ASN A 2 13.38 -50.65 35.96
N LYS A 3 13.93 -49.97 36.98
CA LYS A 3 13.50 -50.08 38.40
C LYS A 3 11.99 -49.94 38.57
N GLN A 4 11.33 -49.18 37.72
CA GLN A 4 9.86 -49.00 37.76
C GLN A 4 9.09 -50.28 37.38
N ILE A 5 9.57 -51.04 36.41
CA ILE A 5 8.94 -52.31 35.99
C ILE A 5 9.07 -53.34 37.09
N TYR A 6 10.21 -53.37 37.78
CA TYR A 6 10.43 -54.24 38.94
C TYR A 6 9.48 -53.93 40.10
N PHE A 7 9.23 -52.64 40.34
CA PHE A 7 8.33 -52.20 41.41
C PHE A 7 6.86 -52.52 41.09
N LEU A 8 6.46 -52.39 39.83
CA LEU A 8 5.09 -52.72 39.37
C LEU A 8 4.84 -54.22 39.44
N ILE A 9 5.78 -55.07 39.03
CA ILE A 9 5.70 -56.50 39.11
C ILE A 9 5.64 -56.96 40.59
N ARG A 10 6.45 -56.38 41.43
CA ARG A 10 6.45 -56.63 42.87
C ARG A 10 5.11 -56.28 43.53
N ARG A 11 4.52 -55.17 43.17
CA ARG A 11 3.21 -54.71 43.67
C ARG A 11 2.07 -55.61 43.21
N ALA A 12 2.08 -56.05 41.96
CA ALA A 12 1.11 -57.01 41.41
C ALA A 12 1.22 -58.38 42.11
N PHE A 13 2.43 -58.85 42.41
CA PHE A 13 2.65 -60.11 43.13
C PHE A 13 2.18 -60.03 44.60
N TYR A 14 2.40 -58.92 45.29
CA TYR A 14 1.91 -58.76 46.68
C TYR A 14 0.37 -58.72 46.79
N SER A 15 -0.30 -58.27 45.75
CA SER A 15 -1.77 -58.25 45.69
C SER A 15 -2.38 -59.65 45.51
N LEU A 16 -1.60 -60.61 45.02
CA LEU A 16 -2.01 -62.02 44.80
C LEU A 16 -1.60 -62.95 45.96
N GLN A 17 -0.96 -62.38 47.02
CA GLN A 17 -0.37 -63.14 48.09
C GLN A 17 -1.38 -63.40 49.22
N ASN A 18 -2.46 -64.08 48.90
CA ASN A 18 -3.25 -64.65 49.99
C ASN A 18 -3.56 -66.13 49.89
N GLU A 19 -2.86 -66.87 48.99
CA GLU A 19 -2.92 -68.35 49.01
C GLU A 19 -1.84 -68.94 48.09
N ASN A 20 -0.78 -69.48 48.64
CA ASN A 20 -0.06 -70.69 48.22
C ASN A 20 1.47 -70.56 48.32
N ASP A 21 2.07 -71.52 48.99
CA ASP A 21 3.54 -71.76 49.11
C ASP A 21 4.26 -71.96 47.79
N GLU A 22 3.56 -72.24 46.65
CA GLU A 22 4.11 -72.34 45.33
C GLU A 22 4.64 -71.03 44.79
N VAL A 23 4.01 -69.90 45.15
CA VAL A 23 4.41 -68.58 44.68
C VAL A 23 5.76 -68.17 45.30
N ASN A 24 6.03 -68.58 46.55
CA ASN A 24 7.32 -68.28 47.19
C ASN A 24 8.47 -69.08 46.59
N SER A 25 8.23 -70.29 46.12
CA SER A 25 9.23 -71.12 45.45
C SER A 25 9.54 -70.62 44.04
N ALA A 26 8.51 -70.13 43.31
CA ALA A 26 8.68 -69.47 42.01
C ALA A 26 9.44 -68.17 42.14
N TRP A 27 9.16 -67.39 43.18
CA TRP A 27 9.87 -66.15 43.44
C TRP A 27 11.36 -66.31 43.74
N LYS A 28 11.72 -67.32 44.56
CA LYS A 28 13.13 -67.69 44.83
C LYS A 28 13.87 -68.09 43.55
N ASN A 29 13.22 -68.79 42.64
CA ASN A 29 13.79 -69.16 41.33
C ASN A 29 14.01 -67.95 40.44
N VAL A 30 13.09 -67.03 40.40
CA VAL A 30 13.25 -65.76 39.64
C VAL A 30 14.38 -64.93 40.22
N GLN A 31 14.47 -64.82 41.55
CA GLN A 31 15.50 -64.05 42.26
C GLN A 31 16.90 -64.62 42.10
N SER A 32 17.04 -65.96 42.02
CA SER A 32 18.31 -66.65 41.77
C SER A 32 18.81 -66.44 40.33
N ARG A 33 17.89 -66.38 39.37
CA ARG A 33 18.22 -66.05 37.97
C ARG A 33 18.57 -64.59 37.73
N CYS A 34 18.09 -63.70 38.61
CA CYS A 34 18.41 -62.26 38.54
C CYS A 34 19.72 -61.88 39.23
N LYS A 35 20.36 -62.76 40.00
CA LYS A 35 21.64 -62.51 40.70
C LYS A 35 22.87 -62.53 39.81
N GLY A 36 22.72 -62.78 38.52
CA GLY A 36 23.83 -62.86 37.53
C GLY A 36 24.16 -61.53 36.83
N TYR A 37 23.83 -60.36 37.39
CA TYR A 37 24.23 -59.11 36.77
C TYR A 37 25.68 -58.77 37.25
N SER A 38 26.63 -59.09 36.43
CA SER A 38 28.01 -58.69 36.55
C SER A 38 28.13 -57.15 36.63
N LYS A 39 28.96 -56.69 37.54
CA LYS A 39 29.26 -55.24 37.65
C LYS A 39 29.70 -54.72 36.30
N PRO A 40 29.13 -53.62 35.77
CA PRO A 40 29.56 -53.13 34.47
C PRO A 40 31.02 -52.78 34.53
N SER A 41 31.78 -53.30 33.55
CA SER A 41 33.20 -53.04 33.37
C SER A 41 33.42 -51.51 33.24
N LEU A 42 34.61 -51.02 33.65
CA LEU A 42 35.00 -49.59 33.59
C LEU A 42 34.70 -48.95 32.23
N LYS A 43 34.71 -49.75 31.14
CA LYS A 43 34.33 -49.33 29.78
C LYS A 43 32.89 -48.86 29.64
N PHE A 44 31.94 -49.47 30.39
CA PHE A 44 30.53 -49.07 30.36
C PHE A 44 30.29 -47.75 31.14
N ARG A 45 31.14 -47.38 32.05
CA ARG A 45 31.03 -46.07 32.75
C ARG A 45 31.40 -44.93 31.80
N ILE A 46 32.41 -45.12 30.97
CA ILE A 46 32.80 -44.11 29.94
C ILE A 46 31.70 -43.92 28.89
N PHE A 47 30.98 -44.99 28.48
CA PHE A 47 29.87 -44.87 27.56
C PHE A 47 28.70 -44.03 28.10
N LYS A 48 28.47 -44.01 29.39
CA LYS A 48 27.42 -43.18 29.99
C LYS A 48 27.75 -41.69 29.89
N TYR A 49 29.02 -41.33 30.02
CA TYR A 49 29.45 -39.94 29.84
C TYR A 49 29.57 -39.56 28.39
N ALA A 50 29.92 -40.49 27.48
CA ALA A 50 29.91 -40.26 26.06
C ALA A 50 28.50 -39.91 25.53
N ALA A 51 27.47 -40.57 26.01
CA ALA A 51 26.07 -40.24 25.64
C ALA A 51 25.65 -38.86 26.11
N VAL A 52 26.05 -38.43 27.33
CA VAL A 52 25.77 -37.09 27.84
C VAL A 52 26.53 -36.04 27.03
N PHE A 53 27.80 -36.34 26.68
CA PHE A 53 28.64 -35.44 25.87
C PHE A 53 28.08 -35.28 24.43
N MET A 54 27.61 -36.37 23.83
CA MET A 54 26.94 -36.31 22.51
C MET A 54 25.63 -35.54 22.55
N LEU A 55 24.84 -35.69 23.63
CA LEU A 55 23.60 -34.88 23.83
C LEU A 55 23.93 -33.40 24.04
N ALA A 56 24.97 -33.07 24.79
CA ALA A 56 25.42 -31.68 24.96
C ALA A 56 25.95 -31.08 23.64
N LEU A 57 26.68 -31.84 22.85
CA LEU A 57 27.16 -31.43 21.52
C LEU A 57 26.00 -31.25 20.54
N SER A 58 25.02 -32.16 20.54
CA SER A 58 23.85 -32.04 19.65
C SER A 58 22.97 -30.84 20.05
N LEU A 59 22.81 -30.61 21.36
CA LEU A 59 22.09 -29.44 21.85
C LEU A 59 22.86 -28.14 21.56
N GLY A 60 24.18 -28.14 21.76
CA GLY A 60 25.04 -27.02 21.43
C GLY A 60 25.03 -26.69 19.92
N SER A 61 25.14 -27.73 19.05
CA SER A 61 25.05 -27.53 17.61
C SER A 61 23.66 -27.12 17.14
N TYR A 62 22.60 -27.62 17.81
CA TYR A 62 21.23 -27.20 17.54
C TYR A 62 20.98 -25.74 17.94
N LEU A 63 21.43 -25.33 19.13
CA LEU A 63 21.37 -23.94 19.56
C LEU A 63 22.23 -23.01 18.68
N TRP A 64 23.44 -23.46 18.30
CA TRP A 64 24.30 -22.72 17.38
C TRP A 64 23.69 -22.59 15.99
N TYR A 65 23.05 -23.66 15.47
CA TYR A 65 22.31 -23.63 14.21
C TYR A 65 21.09 -22.70 14.28
N PHE A 66 20.35 -22.71 15.39
CA PHE A 66 19.24 -21.76 15.61
C PHE A 66 19.73 -20.31 15.75
N GLN A 67 20.82 -20.10 16.43
CA GLN A 67 21.42 -18.76 16.58
C GLN A 67 22.04 -18.25 15.27
N GLN A 68 22.46 -19.14 14.39
CA GLN A 68 22.96 -18.81 13.06
C GLN A 68 21.79 -18.62 12.05
N SER A 69 20.62 -19.18 12.33
CA SER A 69 19.42 -18.94 11.51
C SER A 69 18.81 -17.55 11.73
N ASP A 70 19.10 -16.91 12.87
CA ASP A 70 18.71 -15.51 13.13
C ASP A 70 19.69 -14.49 12.57
N THR A 71 20.86 -14.94 12.07
CA THR A 71 21.76 -14.16 11.21
C THR A 71 21.63 -14.60 9.75
N SER A 72 20.45 -14.99 9.28
CA SER A 72 20.07 -14.51 7.99
C SER A 72 20.06 -12.99 8.15
N ASP A 73 21.17 -12.36 7.80
CA ASP A 73 21.11 -11.11 7.07
C ASP A 73 20.13 -11.40 5.91
N THR A 74 18.80 -11.39 6.19
CA THR A 74 18.00 -10.60 5.33
C THR A 74 18.82 -9.31 5.32
N ASP A 75 19.56 -9.10 4.26
CA ASP A 75 19.72 -7.83 3.66
C ASP A 75 18.25 -7.33 3.54
N HIS A 76 17.69 -6.90 4.68
CA HIS A 76 16.87 -5.75 4.69
C HIS A 76 17.87 -4.71 4.13
N THR A 77 18.08 -4.71 2.83
CA THR A 77 18.03 -3.47 2.15
C THR A 77 16.83 -2.86 2.82
N ASP A 78 17.11 -2.08 3.84
CA ASP A 78 16.31 -0.97 4.21
C ASP A 78 16.10 -0.33 2.84
N ILE A 79 15.10 -0.82 2.13
CA ILE A 79 14.44 -0.04 1.14
C ILE A 79 13.85 1.03 2.07
N ARG A 80 14.73 1.98 2.45
CA ARG A 80 14.30 3.32 2.73
C ARG A 80 13.54 3.61 1.47
N SER A 81 12.25 3.38 1.55
CA SER A 81 11.34 3.92 0.59
C SER A 81 11.66 5.39 0.66
N VAL A 82 12.57 5.81 -0.22
CA VAL A 82 12.74 7.23 -0.49
C VAL A 82 11.31 7.62 -0.77
N PRO A 83 10.68 8.44 0.10
CA PRO A 83 9.27 8.74 -0.07
C PRO A 83 9.10 9.15 -1.52
N PRO A 84 8.14 8.58 -2.21
CA PRO A 84 7.98 8.80 -3.63
C PRO A 84 7.90 10.30 -3.87
N LYS A 85 8.81 10.82 -4.70
CA LYS A 85 8.99 12.27 -4.86
C LYS A 85 8.09 12.77 -5.97
N ALA A 86 7.07 13.54 -5.62
CA ALA A 86 6.28 14.24 -6.62
C ALA A 86 7.18 15.15 -7.46
N LYS A 87 7.02 15.10 -8.79
CA LYS A 87 7.86 15.80 -9.76
C LYS A 87 7.02 16.83 -10.52
N LEU A 88 7.40 18.09 -10.43
CA LEU A 88 6.87 19.17 -11.27
C LEU A 88 7.81 19.39 -12.44
N ILE A 89 7.30 19.32 -13.65
CA ILE A 89 7.98 19.68 -14.90
C ILE A 89 7.35 20.97 -15.42
N LEU A 90 8.17 21.98 -15.61
CA LEU A 90 7.73 23.24 -16.14
C LEU A 90 7.69 23.25 -17.66
N ALA A 91 6.96 24.18 -18.22
CA ALA A 91 6.91 24.42 -19.66
C ALA A 91 8.30 24.70 -20.26
N THR A 92 9.21 25.26 -19.49
CA THR A 92 10.62 25.46 -19.86
C THR A 92 11.44 24.18 -19.99
N GLY A 93 10.90 23.02 -19.51
CA GLY A 93 11.59 21.73 -19.42
C GLY A 93 12.36 21.56 -18.10
N GLU A 94 12.44 22.56 -17.27
CA GLU A 94 13.01 22.41 -15.94
C GLU A 94 12.12 21.51 -15.07
N HIS A 95 12.74 20.75 -14.17
CA HIS A 95 12.00 19.85 -13.28
C HIS A 95 12.44 20.00 -11.83
N PHE A 96 11.48 19.90 -10.93
CA PHE A 96 11.65 20.02 -9.49
C PHE A 96 11.02 18.84 -8.77
N TYR A 97 11.74 18.31 -7.77
CA TYR A 97 11.18 17.35 -6.83
C TYR A 97 10.60 18.10 -5.64
N LEU A 98 9.30 17.96 -5.42
CA LEU A 98 8.56 18.81 -4.49
C LEU A 98 8.93 18.59 -3.02
N GLU A 99 9.45 17.43 -2.64
CA GLU A 99 9.93 17.19 -1.26
C GLU A 99 11.19 18.00 -0.92
N ASN A 100 12.01 18.29 -1.93
CA ASN A 100 13.25 19.06 -1.75
C ASN A 100 13.03 20.58 -1.87
N MET A 101 11.77 21.00 -2.11
CA MET A 101 11.45 22.41 -2.20
C MET A 101 11.35 23.00 -0.77
N GLU A 102 12.42 23.62 -0.33
CA GLU A 102 12.45 24.30 0.98
C GLU A 102 11.71 25.63 0.97
N GLN A 103 11.53 26.29 -0.17
CA GLN A 103 10.81 27.58 -0.28
C GLN A 103 10.40 27.92 -1.72
N ASN A 104 9.64 29.03 -1.86
CA ASN A 104 9.09 29.59 -3.08
C ASN A 104 10.03 29.59 -4.29
N ILE A 105 9.65 28.93 -5.36
CA ILE A 105 10.29 29.05 -6.68
C ILE A 105 9.63 30.21 -7.39
N SER A 106 10.42 31.19 -7.79
CA SER A 106 9.98 32.29 -8.65
C SER A 106 10.58 32.11 -10.04
N ILE A 107 9.73 31.83 -11.01
CA ILE A 107 10.13 31.73 -12.42
C ILE A 107 9.91 33.09 -13.05
N LYS A 108 10.99 33.90 -13.06
CA LYS A 108 10.91 35.30 -13.48
C LYS A 108 10.46 35.47 -14.94
N ASP A 109 10.84 34.55 -15.83
CA ASP A 109 10.56 34.63 -17.25
C ASP A 109 9.07 34.41 -17.59
N LEU A 110 8.34 33.73 -16.71
CA LEU A 110 6.90 33.45 -16.88
C LEU A 110 6.03 34.26 -15.88
N GLY A 111 6.63 35.08 -15.01
CA GLY A 111 5.89 35.79 -13.96
C GLY A 111 5.17 34.87 -12.97
N VAL A 112 5.65 33.63 -12.86
CA VAL A 112 5.02 32.59 -12.04
C VAL A 112 5.76 32.44 -10.72
N LYS A 113 4.99 32.41 -9.63
CA LYS A 113 5.47 32.10 -8.31
C LYS A 113 4.85 30.81 -7.82
N ILE A 114 5.68 29.82 -7.61
CA ILE A 114 5.27 28.52 -7.07
C ILE A 114 5.70 28.49 -5.61
N SER A 115 4.74 28.27 -4.71
CA SER A 115 5.00 28.11 -3.29
C SER A 115 4.44 26.77 -2.81
N LYS A 116 5.19 26.10 -1.93
CA LYS A 116 4.76 24.87 -1.28
C LYS A 116 4.41 25.15 0.17
N ASP A 117 3.23 24.71 0.60
CA ASP A 117 2.90 24.63 2.01
C ASP A 117 3.39 23.27 2.55
N SER A 118 4.34 23.32 3.48
CA SER A 118 4.93 22.11 4.07
C SER A 118 3.98 21.36 5.00
N VAL A 119 2.91 22.00 5.47
CA VAL A 119 1.94 21.39 6.39
C VAL A 119 0.86 20.62 5.63
N SER A 120 0.30 21.26 4.59
CA SER A 120 -0.79 20.67 3.80
C SER A 120 -0.33 19.90 2.57
N ASN A 121 0.99 19.88 2.30
CA ASN A 121 1.58 19.32 1.07
C ASN A 121 0.97 19.89 -0.21
N ALA A 122 0.48 21.14 -0.13
CA ALA A 122 -0.19 21.85 -1.20
C ALA A 122 0.79 22.71 -2.00
N LEU A 123 0.66 22.67 -3.31
CA LEU A 123 1.37 23.54 -4.24
C LEU A 123 0.46 24.71 -4.63
N TYR A 124 0.92 25.93 -4.39
CA TYR A 124 0.23 27.14 -4.79
C TYR A 124 0.90 27.71 -6.05
N TYR A 125 0.11 27.85 -7.08
CA TYR A 125 0.55 28.38 -8.36
C TYR A 125 -0.03 29.79 -8.56
N ASN A 126 0.79 30.82 -8.36
CA ASN A 126 0.41 32.23 -8.50
C ASN A 126 1.11 32.86 -9.69
N ILE A 127 0.38 33.68 -10.43
CA ILE A 127 0.90 34.48 -11.53
C ILE A 127 0.98 35.93 -11.04
N ASP A 128 2.20 36.47 -10.92
CA ASP A 128 2.44 37.84 -10.42
C ASP A 128 2.24 38.95 -11.48
N SER A 129 2.13 38.57 -12.76
CA SER A 129 1.91 39.55 -13.85
C SER A 129 0.94 38.97 -14.87
N LEU A 130 -0.04 39.77 -15.24
CA LEU A 130 -0.86 39.58 -16.41
C LEU A 130 0.04 39.82 -17.64
N GLY A 131 0.75 38.78 -18.07
CA GLY A 131 1.42 38.75 -19.37
C GLY A 131 0.39 38.87 -20.49
N GLU A 132 0.80 39.41 -21.61
CA GLU A 132 -0.04 39.69 -22.78
C GLU A 132 -0.92 38.47 -23.15
N GLU A 133 -2.18 38.75 -23.52
CA GLU A 133 -3.25 37.78 -23.83
C GLU A 133 -2.93 36.82 -25.02
N ASN A 134 -1.75 36.86 -25.59
CA ASN A 134 -1.36 36.14 -26.80
C ASN A 134 -0.10 35.27 -26.68
N LEU A 135 0.31 34.91 -25.46
CA LEU A 135 1.39 33.93 -25.33
C LEU A 135 0.90 32.53 -25.69
N PRO A 136 1.73 31.71 -26.37
CA PRO A 136 1.38 30.31 -26.64
C PRO A 136 1.07 29.62 -25.31
N THR A 137 0.03 28.79 -25.31
CA THR A 137 -0.35 28.06 -24.11
C THR A 137 0.74 27.06 -23.73
N GLU A 138 1.53 27.44 -22.76
CA GLU A 138 2.59 26.57 -22.23
C GLU A 138 2.03 25.71 -21.09
N TYR A 139 2.43 24.45 -21.03
CA TYR A 139 1.92 23.48 -20.07
C TYR A 139 3.00 23.02 -19.10
N ASN A 140 2.63 22.99 -17.85
CA ASN A 140 3.36 22.29 -16.80
C ASN A 140 2.78 20.88 -16.61
N GLN A 141 3.56 20.00 -16.00
CA GLN A 141 3.14 18.64 -15.68
C GLN A 141 3.51 18.30 -14.25
N LEU A 142 2.53 17.85 -13.47
CA LEU A 142 2.72 17.33 -12.11
C LEU A 142 2.56 15.82 -12.14
N ILE A 143 3.61 15.11 -11.75
CA ILE A 143 3.67 13.65 -11.73
C ILE A 143 3.75 13.18 -10.28
N ILE A 144 2.78 12.37 -9.88
CA ILE A 144 2.71 11.78 -8.56
C ILE A 144 3.18 10.32 -8.65
N PRO A 145 4.23 9.94 -7.94
CA PRO A 145 4.71 8.57 -7.92
C PRO A 145 3.82 7.66 -7.07
N LYS A 146 4.10 6.36 -7.14
CA LYS A 146 3.41 5.34 -6.36
C LYS A 146 3.47 5.63 -4.86
N GLY A 147 2.30 5.59 -4.20
CA GLY A 147 2.14 5.85 -2.77
C GLY A 147 2.23 7.32 -2.37
N GLY A 148 2.29 8.24 -3.35
CA GLY A 148 2.22 9.68 -3.11
C GLY A 148 0.81 10.23 -3.29
N GLU A 149 0.52 11.35 -2.63
CA GLU A 149 -0.68 12.17 -2.82
C GLU A 149 -0.25 13.63 -2.78
N PHE A 150 -0.84 14.46 -3.62
CA PHE A 150 -0.47 15.87 -3.69
C PHE A 150 -1.65 16.75 -4.06
N SER A 151 -1.72 17.95 -3.47
CA SER A 151 -2.72 18.94 -3.87
C SER A 151 -2.09 20.11 -4.61
N LEU A 152 -2.79 20.58 -5.64
CA LEU A 152 -2.39 21.69 -6.50
C LEU A 152 -3.48 22.73 -6.53
N LYS A 153 -3.16 23.97 -6.17
CA LYS A 153 -4.03 25.11 -6.40
C LYS A 153 -3.68 25.80 -7.71
N LEU A 154 -4.61 25.76 -8.65
CA LEU A 154 -4.47 26.33 -9.98
C LEU A 154 -4.60 27.85 -9.98
N ALA A 155 -4.17 28.50 -11.07
CA ALA A 155 -4.17 29.95 -11.23
C ALA A 155 -5.56 30.60 -11.13
N ASP A 156 -6.63 29.88 -11.51
CA ASP A 156 -8.01 30.34 -11.38
C ASP A 156 -8.58 30.22 -9.95
N GLY A 157 -7.80 29.63 -9.04
CA GLY A 157 -8.15 29.37 -7.65
C GLY A 157 -8.87 28.05 -7.42
N SER A 158 -9.04 27.20 -8.46
CA SER A 158 -9.48 25.82 -8.34
C SER A 158 -8.43 24.96 -7.64
N THR A 159 -8.86 23.92 -6.95
CA THR A 159 -7.95 22.99 -6.26
C THR A 159 -8.13 21.59 -6.85
N VAL A 160 -7.02 20.91 -7.10
CA VAL A 160 -6.96 19.53 -7.61
C VAL A 160 -6.14 18.71 -6.63
N TRP A 161 -6.67 17.61 -6.14
CA TRP A 161 -5.93 16.58 -5.41
C TRP A 161 -5.64 15.44 -6.35
N LEU A 162 -4.38 15.04 -6.42
CA LEU A 162 -3.92 13.93 -7.27
C LEU A 162 -3.59 12.75 -6.36
N ASN A 163 -4.12 11.60 -6.73
CA ASN A 163 -3.82 10.32 -6.10
C ASN A 163 -2.50 9.72 -6.64
N SER A 164 -2.08 8.63 -6.05
CA SER A 164 -0.91 7.83 -6.42
C SER A 164 -0.88 7.52 -7.93
N GLU A 165 0.32 7.51 -8.54
CA GLU A 165 0.54 7.16 -9.95
C GLU A 165 -0.26 8.03 -10.94
N SER A 166 -0.56 9.27 -10.56
CA SER A 166 -1.32 10.20 -11.38
C SER A 166 -0.45 11.29 -11.99
N THR A 167 -0.84 11.74 -13.16
CA THR A 167 -0.20 12.82 -13.89
C THR A 167 -1.23 13.86 -14.32
N LEU A 168 -1.00 15.12 -13.94
CA LEU A 168 -1.80 16.25 -14.38
C LEU A 168 -0.95 17.18 -15.24
N LYS A 169 -1.39 17.42 -16.47
CA LYS A 169 -0.83 18.45 -17.34
C LYS A 169 -1.79 19.63 -17.35
N PHE A 170 -1.30 20.82 -17.02
CA PHE A 170 -2.10 22.02 -16.87
C PHE A 170 -1.36 23.24 -17.44
N PRO A 171 -2.07 24.23 -17.99
CA PRO A 171 -1.42 25.40 -18.57
C PRO A 171 -0.85 26.30 -17.47
N VAL A 172 0.19 27.04 -17.82
CA VAL A 172 0.74 28.13 -16.98
C VAL A 172 -0.36 29.13 -16.66
N GLN A 173 -1.18 29.50 -17.64
CA GLN A 173 -2.32 30.38 -17.51
C GLN A 173 -3.50 29.85 -18.34
N PHE A 174 -4.71 29.90 -17.77
CA PHE A 174 -5.91 29.56 -18.51
C PHE A 174 -6.28 30.68 -19.48
N THR A 175 -6.89 30.27 -20.59
CA THR A 175 -7.45 31.21 -21.55
C THR A 175 -8.78 31.80 -21.02
N ALA A 176 -9.21 32.93 -21.55
CA ALA A 176 -10.51 33.49 -21.23
C ALA A 176 -11.67 32.59 -21.69
N ALA A 177 -11.48 31.81 -22.78
CA ALA A 177 -12.51 30.99 -23.37
C ALA A 177 -12.77 29.69 -22.60
N CYS A 178 -11.71 29.03 -22.12
CA CYS A 178 -11.81 27.73 -21.42
C CYS A 178 -10.62 27.49 -20.51
N ARG A 179 -10.82 26.58 -19.54
CA ARG A 179 -9.82 26.13 -18.57
C ARG A 179 -9.60 24.63 -18.80
N GLU A 180 -8.55 24.28 -19.54
CA GLU A 180 -8.31 22.89 -19.94
C GLU A 180 -7.13 22.26 -19.19
N VAL A 181 -7.31 21.02 -18.74
CA VAL A 181 -6.27 20.20 -18.13
C VAL A 181 -6.35 18.77 -18.68
N TYR A 182 -5.24 18.04 -18.57
CA TYR A 182 -5.13 16.66 -19.03
C TYR A 182 -4.74 15.78 -17.85
N LEU A 183 -5.52 14.74 -17.60
CA LEU A 183 -5.33 13.81 -16.49
C LEU A 183 -5.08 12.39 -17.00
N GLU A 184 -4.10 11.73 -16.40
CA GLU A 184 -3.89 10.29 -16.41
C GLU A 184 -3.77 9.84 -14.95
N GLY A 185 -4.51 8.79 -14.54
CA GLY A 185 -4.61 8.38 -13.15
C GLY A 185 -5.87 8.92 -12.47
N GLU A 186 -5.81 9.22 -11.18
CA GLU A 186 -6.98 9.66 -10.39
C GLU A 186 -6.77 11.03 -9.77
N ALA A 187 -7.80 11.87 -9.89
CA ALA A 187 -7.82 13.17 -9.24
C ALA A 187 -9.22 13.58 -8.79
N PHE A 188 -9.24 14.27 -7.66
CA PHE A 188 -10.42 14.98 -7.18
C PHE A 188 -10.29 16.46 -7.49
N PHE A 189 -11.37 17.05 -8.01
CA PHE A 189 -11.46 18.42 -8.45
C PHE A 189 -12.44 19.20 -7.60
N ASP A 190 -12.01 20.34 -7.07
CA ASP A 190 -12.87 21.40 -6.49
C ASP A 190 -12.72 22.63 -7.36
N ILE A 191 -13.61 22.78 -8.34
CA ILE A 191 -13.51 23.79 -9.38
C ILE A 191 -14.27 25.03 -9.01
N LYS A 192 -13.55 26.16 -9.00
CA LYS A 192 -14.12 27.48 -8.77
C LYS A 192 -15.16 27.81 -9.86
N LYS A 193 -16.36 28.22 -9.41
CA LYS A 193 -17.45 28.53 -10.30
C LYS A 193 -17.11 29.67 -11.26
N ASN A 194 -17.26 29.42 -12.55
CA ASN A 194 -17.19 30.42 -13.62
C ASN A 194 -18.05 29.96 -14.81
N GLU A 195 -19.20 30.62 -15.00
CA GLU A 195 -20.18 30.27 -16.04
C GLU A 195 -19.74 30.68 -17.46
N HIS A 196 -18.75 31.61 -17.56
CA HIS A 196 -18.26 32.12 -18.85
C HIS A 196 -17.02 31.39 -19.36
N SER A 197 -16.34 30.62 -18.51
CA SER A 197 -15.15 29.87 -18.88
C SER A 197 -15.26 28.45 -18.29
N PRO A 198 -15.74 27.49 -19.06
CA PRO A 198 -15.87 26.10 -18.62
C PRO A 198 -14.50 25.51 -18.24
N PHE A 199 -14.52 24.60 -17.27
CA PHE A 199 -13.35 23.80 -16.90
C PHE A 199 -13.47 22.42 -17.54
N ILE A 200 -12.44 21.99 -18.24
CA ILE A 200 -12.44 20.77 -19.05
C ILE A 200 -11.30 19.87 -18.61
N VAL A 201 -11.62 18.64 -18.23
CA VAL A 201 -10.66 17.60 -17.95
C VAL A 201 -10.63 16.63 -19.12
N HIS A 202 -9.49 16.51 -19.79
CA HIS A 202 -9.24 15.53 -20.83
C HIS A 202 -8.57 14.30 -20.25
N THR A 203 -9.05 13.11 -20.60
CA THR A 203 -8.47 11.80 -20.25
C THR A 203 -8.46 10.91 -21.49
N GLY A 204 -7.43 11.06 -22.31
CA GLY A 204 -7.36 10.43 -23.64
C GLY A 204 -8.44 11.00 -24.56
N ASP A 205 -9.34 10.14 -25.03
CA ASP A 205 -10.48 10.46 -25.91
C ASP A 205 -11.75 10.88 -25.16
N LYS A 206 -11.69 10.94 -23.82
CA LYS A 206 -12.81 11.27 -22.96
C LYS A 206 -12.68 12.69 -22.41
N LYS A 207 -13.78 13.37 -22.25
CA LYS A 207 -13.88 14.76 -21.85
C LYS A 207 -14.92 14.96 -20.76
N VAL A 208 -14.51 15.64 -19.69
CA VAL A 208 -15.37 16.01 -18.57
C VAL A 208 -15.44 17.52 -18.50
N THR A 209 -16.63 18.11 -18.65
CA THR A 209 -16.83 19.56 -18.69
C THR A 209 -17.69 20.01 -17.50
N VAL A 210 -17.22 21.06 -16.79
CA VAL A 210 -17.89 21.62 -15.62
C VAL A 210 -17.82 23.14 -15.60
N LEU A 211 -18.71 23.81 -14.85
CA LEU A 211 -18.69 25.26 -14.65
C LEU A 211 -18.28 25.68 -13.22
N GLY A 212 -18.33 24.72 -12.27
CA GLY A 212 -18.02 24.96 -10.86
C GLY A 212 -18.60 23.81 -10.04
N THR A 213 -17.81 22.80 -9.79
CA THR A 213 -18.27 21.44 -9.46
C THR A 213 -17.22 20.74 -8.62
N ARG A 214 -17.66 19.88 -7.72
CA ARG A 214 -16.80 18.95 -6.97
C ARG A 214 -17.03 17.53 -7.47
N PHE A 215 -16.00 16.89 -7.98
CA PHE A 215 -16.09 15.56 -8.60
C PHE A 215 -14.76 14.84 -8.58
N ASN A 216 -14.81 13.51 -8.66
CA ASN A 216 -13.65 12.64 -8.81
C ASN A 216 -13.60 12.07 -10.22
N VAL A 217 -12.42 11.94 -10.77
CA VAL A 217 -12.15 11.23 -12.03
C VAL A 217 -11.10 10.17 -11.79
N SER A 218 -11.42 8.91 -12.11
CA SER A 218 -10.46 7.79 -12.13
C SER A 218 -10.26 7.34 -13.57
N ALA A 219 -9.04 7.51 -14.07
CA ALA A 219 -8.65 7.33 -15.45
C ALA A 219 -7.27 6.65 -15.58
N TYR A 220 -7.03 5.60 -14.77
CA TYR A 220 -5.83 4.80 -14.89
C TYR A 220 -5.89 3.95 -16.15
N PRO A 221 -4.83 3.93 -16.98
CA PRO A 221 -4.83 3.15 -18.24
C PRO A 221 -4.98 1.63 -18.00
N GLU A 222 -4.46 1.13 -16.87
CA GLU A 222 -4.49 -0.29 -16.52
C GLU A 222 -5.81 -0.73 -15.90
N ASP A 223 -6.65 0.21 -15.46
CA ASP A 223 -7.92 -0.12 -14.82
C ASP A 223 -8.95 -0.61 -15.83
N PRO A 224 -9.78 -1.60 -15.43
CA PRO A 224 -10.83 -2.12 -16.30
C PRO A 224 -11.93 -1.10 -16.60
N SER A 225 -12.01 -0.02 -15.83
CA SER A 225 -13.07 1.00 -15.98
C SER A 225 -12.52 2.41 -15.80
N TRP A 226 -13.02 3.31 -16.65
CA TRP A 226 -12.91 4.75 -16.48
C TRP A 226 -14.15 5.27 -15.74
N GLN A 227 -13.95 6.15 -14.74
CA GLN A 227 -15.05 6.57 -13.87
C GLN A 227 -15.04 8.06 -13.58
N VAL A 228 -16.24 8.66 -13.50
CA VAL A 228 -16.47 10.02 -13.00
C VAL A 228 -17.55 9.99 -11.94
N THR A 229 -17.25 10.44 -10.72
CA THR A 229 -18.19 10.49 -9.59
C THR A 229 -18.47 11.94 -9.23
N LEU A 230 -19.73 12.34 -9.30
CA LEU A 230 -20.14 13.70 -8.99
C LEU A 230 -20.56 13.85 -7.53
N VAL A 231 -19.89 14.77 -6.81
CA VAL A 231 -20.20 15.10 -5.42
C VAL A 231 -21.15 16.29 -5.34
N GLN A 232 -20.85 17.37 -6.08
CA GLN A 232 -21.65 18.59 -6.02
C GLN A 232 -21.59 19.35 -7.35
N GLY A 233 -22.72 19.89 -7.80
CA GLY A 233 -22.82 20.68 -9.03
C GLY A 233 -23.38 19.89 -10.20
N LYS A 234 -22.80 20.04 -11.38
CA LYS A 234 -23.14 19.31 -12.61
C LYS A 234 -21.88 18.96 -13.38
N VAL A 235 -21.85 17.78 -13.98
CA VAL A 235 -20.80 17.31 -14.85
C VAL A 235 -21.41 16.89 -16.17
N ALA A 236 -20.84 17.38 -17.27
CA ALA A 236 -21.10 16.85 -18.62
C ALA A 236 -19.95 15.93 -19.02
N VAL A 237 -20.28 14.67 -19.35
CA VAL A 237 -19.33 13.64 -19.81
C VAL A 237 -19.53 13.40 -21.29
N GLN A 238 -18.47 13.51 -22.06
CA GLN A 238 -18.45 13.19 -23.49
C GLN A 238 -17.31 12.21 -23.79
N ILE A 239 -17.61 11.17 -24.55
CA ILE A 239 -16.64 10.14 -24.98
C ILE A 239 -16.69 10.10 -26.50
N ALA A 240 -15.60 10.47 -27.15
CA ALA A 240 -15.46 10.50 -28.61
C ALA A 240 -16.75 11.03 -29.27
N ASP A 241 -17.36 10.24 -30.16
CA ASP A 241 -18.56 10.58 -30.91
C ASP A 241 -19.89 10.20 -30.18
N HIS A 242 -19.79 9.75 -28.91
CA HIS A 242 -21.01 9.44 -28.14
C HIS A 242 -21.75 10.71 -27.70
N GLU A 243 -23.06 10.55 -27.48
CA GLU A 243 -23.90 11.62 -26.94
C GLU A 243 -23.41 12.05 -25.55
N GLU A 244 -23.33 13.36 -25.32
CA GLU A 244 -23.00 13.93 -24.02
C GLU A 244 -23.99 13.49 -22.95
N LYS A 245 -23.49 13.04 -21.79
CA LYS A 245 -24.30 12.67 -20.62
C LYS A 245 -24.06 13.66 -19.49
N ILE A 246 -25.16 14.09 -18.85
CA ILE A 246 -25.11 15.02 -17.72
C ILE A 246 -25.40 14.25 -16.45
N LEU A 247 -24.45 14.31 -15.49
CA LEU A 247 -24.58 13.70 -14.17
C LEU A 247 -25.23 14.68 -13.18
N GLN A 248 -26.00 14.11 -12.25
CA GLN A 248 -26.52 14.76 -11.07
C GLN A 248 -25.67 14.39 -9.84
N PRO A 249 -25.72 15.16 -8.73
CA PRO A 249 -25.03 14.82 -7.49
C PRO A 249 -25.33 13.39 -7.03
N SER A 250 -24.29 12.71 -6.53
CA SER A 250 -24.30 11.30 -6.15
C SER A 250 -24.41 10.30 -7.31
N GLU A 251 -24.28 10.76 -8.56
CA GLU A 251 -24.19 9.84 -9.70
C GLU A 251 -22.72 9.58 -10.07
N GLN A 252 -22.48 8.34 -10.48
CA GLN A 252 -21.22 7.89 -11.07
C GLN A 252 -21.48 7.42 -12.51
N TYR A 253 -20.70 7.95 -13.43
CA TYR A 253 -20.54 7.42 -14.78
C TYR A 253 -19.38 6.43 -14.78
N SER A 254 -19.60 5.23 -15.28
CA SER A 254 -18.57 4.20 -15.43
C SER A 254 -18.57 3.67 -16.85
N LEU A 255 -17.41 3.69 -17.49
CA LEU A 255 -17.16 3.06 -18.80
C LEU A 255 -16.25 1.88 -18.59
N ASN A 256 -16.68 0.69 -18.98
CA ASN A 256 -15.81 -0.48 -19.04
C ASN A 256 -14.87 -0.37 -20.25
N ASN A 257 -13.57 -0.24 -20.00
CA ASN A 257 -12.54 -0.05 -21.04
C ASN A 257 -12.41 -1.26 -21.98
N ASN A 258 -12.82 -2.46 -21.55
CA ASN A 258 -12.71 -3.69 -22.34
C ASN A 258 -13.95 -3.94 -23.21
N THR A 259 -15.14 -3.65 -22.67
CA THR A 259 -16.42 -3.96 -23.36
C THR A 259 -17.05 -2.74 -24.03
N GLY A 260 -16.63 -1.51 -23.65
CA GLY A 260 -17.28 -0.27 -24.07
C GLY A 260 -18.64 -0.04 -23.39
N GLU A 261 -19.02 -0.85 -22.41
CA GLU A 261 -20.29 -0.73 -21.70
C GLU A 261 -20.30 0.49 -20.78
N ILE A 262 -21.36 1.26 -20.84
CA ILE A 262 -21.57 2.48 -20.04
C ILE A 262 -22.65 2.21 -18.99
N GLU A 263 -22.32 2.50 -17.73
CA GLU A 263 -23.25 2.45 -16.60
C GLU A 263 -23.31 3.82 -15.91
N ILE A 264 -24.53 4.30 -15.61
CA ILE A 264 -24.73 5.47 -14.72
C ILE A 264 -25.54 4.98 -13.53
N LYS A 265 -25.01 5.14 -12.33
CA LYS A 265 -25.65 4.70 -11.08
C LYS A 265 -25.49 5.71 -9.96
N THR A 266 -26.42 5.69 -9.03
CA THR A 266 -26.32 6.43 -7.77
C THR A 266 -25.37 5.71 -6.83
N VAL A 267 -24.43 6.44 -6.22
CA VAL A 267 -23.39 5.91 -5.35
C VAL A 267 -23.24 6.73 -4.07
N GLU A 268 -22.67 6.10 -3.05
CA GLU A 268 -22.16 6.82 -1.88
C GLU A 268 -20.81 7.45 -2.27
N THR A 269 -20.79 8.77 -2.44
CA THR A 269 -19.63 9.49 -2.97
C THR A 269 -18.40 9.36 -2.09
N GLU A 270 -18.60 9.17 -0.77
CA GLU A 270 -17.52 8.96 0.20
C GLU A 270 -16.64 7.75 -0.15
N LEU A 271 -17.18 6.71 -0.76
CA LEU A 271 -16.41 5.53 -1.19
C LEU A 271 -15.37 5.85 -2.26
N TYR A 272 -15.60 6.91 -3.04
CA TYR A 272 -14.76 7.33 -4.15
C TYR A 272 -13.91 8.58 -3.83
N THR A 273 -14.13 9.19 -2.67
CA THR A 273 -13.42 10.40 -2.25
C THR A 273 -12.71 10.25 -0.91
N SER A 274 -12.87 9.11 -0.24
CA SER A 274 -12.30 8.82 1.08
C SER A 274 -10.77 8.84 1.11
N TRP A 275 -10.12 8.61 -0.02
CA TRP A 275 -8.68 8.71 -0.13
C TRP A 275 -8.16 10.12 0.15
N LEU A 276 -8.96 11.19 -0.05
CA LEU A 276 -8.63 12.56 0.34
C LEU A 276 -8.39 12.72 1.85
N ASP A 277 -9.01 11.85 2.66
CA ASP A 277 -8.88 11.82 4.12
C ASP A 277 -7.92 10.71 4.58
N GLY A 278 -7.21 10.04 3.67
CA GLY A 278 -6.35 8.87 3.94
C GLY A 278 -7.13 7.65 4.42
N LYS A 279 -8.42 7.53 4.07
CA LYS A 279 -9.27 6.41 4.46
C LYS A 279 -9.49 5.47 3.27
N PHE A 280 -9.40 4.17 3.53
CA PHE A 280 -9.66 3.12 2.54
C PHE A 280 -10.86 2.30 2.98
N TYR A 281 -11.84 2.13 2.09
CA TYR A 281 -12.99 1.26 2.31
C TYR A 281 -12.78 -0.04 1.52
N PHE A 282 -12.84 -1.17 2.24
CA PHE A 282 -12.80 -2.50 1.64
C PHE A 282 -14.23 -3.05 1.61
N LYS A 283 -14.68 -3.52 0.43
CA LYS A 283 -15.92 -4.27 0.26
C LYS A 283 -15.67 -5.75 0.36
#